data_12aa1b3b7144c7df21ff41e0e6ce69a7
#
_entry.id   12aa1b3b7144c7df21ff41e0e6ce69a7
#
_cell.length_a   1.000
_cell.length_b   1.000
_cell.length_c   1.000
_cell.angle_alpha   90.00
_cell.angle_beta   90.00
_cell.angle_gamma   90.00
#
_symmetry.space_group_name_H-M   'P 1'
#
loop_
_entity.id
_entity.type
_entity.pdbx_description
1 polymer ?
#
loop_
_entity_poly.entity_id
_entity_poly.type
_entity_poly.pdbx_seq_one_letter_code
_entity_poly.pdbx_strand_id
1 'polypeptide(L)'
;MLKYLAVILALTCATLHAQSVIVKGSGSVVHRSGTGAGSVRGEVVYPTSTNYSDGRFTIFNTNQDVVLDNDSGLMWTRDANVGGTMDWANAITYCSNLTHATYSDWRLPSMTEFSRDEVQGATNGLIDEYPSANEPALPLGHPFTSIQSSYYWSSTTVAVGSDLAWLVYLGYGYVDYGAKVTAFYVWPVRGP
;
A
#
# COMPACT_ATOMS: atom_id res chain seq x y z
N MET A 1 37.63 -52.81 -20.22
CA MET A 1 36.24 -53.03 -19.73
C MET A 1 35.73 -51.73 -19.15
N LEU A 2 34.93 -51.02 -19.93
CA LEU A 2 34.39 -49.72 -19.61
C LEU A 2 33.10 -49.93 -18.77
N LYS A 3 33.02 -49.38 -17.54
CA LYS A 3 31.80 -49.31 -16.78
C LYS A 3 31.24 -47.90 -16.88
N TYR A 4 30.12 -47.77 -17.58
CA TYR A 4 29.31 -46.57 -17.63
C TYR A 4 28.59 -46.39 -16.30
N LEU A 5 28.86 -45.26 -15.66
CA LEU A 5 28.08 -44.76 -14.49
C LEU A 5 27.03 -43.80 -15.03
N ALA A 6 25.78 -44.26 -15.05
CA ALA A 6 24.66 -43.40 -15.40
C ALA A 6 24.32 -42.47 -14.21
N VAL A 7 24.55 -41.20 -14.35
CA VAL A 7 24.05 -40.19 -13.42
C VAL A 7 22.61 -39.88 -13.81
N ILE A 8 21.68 -40.32 -12.99
CA ILE A 8 20.27 -39.89 -13.10
C ILE A 8 20.16 -38.50 -12.51
N LEU A 9 20.06 -37.52 -13.37
CA LEU A 9 19.76 -36.14 -12.99
C LEU A 9 18.24 -36.05 -12.73
N ALA A 10 17.82 -36.07 -11.48
CA ALA A 10 16.44 -35.80 -11.10
C ALA A 10 16.14 -34.34 -11.38
N LEU A 11 15.46 -34.07 -12.48
CA LEU A 11 14.92 -32.76 -12.81
C LEU A 11 13.70 -32.52 -11.89
N THR A 12 13.89 -31.83 -10.78
CA THR A 12 12.77 -31.30 -10.02
C THR A 12 12.11 -30.23 -10.86
N CYS A 13 10.95 -30.53 -11.38
CA CYS A 13 10.08 -29.57 -12.07
C CYS A 13 9.61 -28.53 -11.04
N ALA A 14 10.35 -27.42 -10.92
CA ALA A 14 9.84 -26.23 -10.30
C ALA A 14 8.74 -25.70 -11.23
N THR A 15 7.49 -25.84 -10.82
CA THR A 15 6.36 -25.21 -11.50
C THR A 15 6.53 -23.70 -11.40
N LEU A 16 7.16 -23.10 -12.41
CA LEU A 16 7.07 -21.66 -12.64
C LEU A 16 5.60 -21.35 -12.86
N HIS A 17 4.98 -20.67 -11.90
CA HIS A 17 3.69 -20.04 -12.11
C HIS A 17 3.93 -18.87 -13.07
N ALA A 18 3.79 -19.13 -14.36
CA ALA A 18 3.81 -18.08 -15.36
C ALA A 18 2.56 -17.23 -15.18
N GLN A 19 2.74 -16.04 -14.63
CA GLN A 19 1.75 -14.98 -14.75
C GLN A 19 1.69 -14.59 -16.22
N SER A 20 0.65 -15.00 -16.92
CA SER A 20 0.45 -14.59 -18.31
C SER A 20 -0.04 -13.15 -18.33
N VAL A 21 0.83 -12.26 -18.75
CA VAL A 21 0.49 -10.87 -19.07
C VAL A 21 -0.04 -10.85 -20.48
N ILE A 22 -1.33 -10.56 -20.67
CA ILE A 22 -1.92 -10.36 -21.99
C ILE A 22 -1.98 -8.86 -22.26
N VAL A 23 -1.13 -8.38 -23.16
CA VAL A 23 -1.18 -7.00 -23.66
C VAL A 23 -2.17 -6.94 -24.81
N LYS A 24 -3.32 -6.34 -24.61
CA LYS A 24 -4.26 -6.00 -25.69
C LYS A 24 -4.12 -4.52 -26.04
N GLY A 25 -3.70 -4.27 -27.27
CA GLY A 25 -3.60 -3.01 -28.00
C GLY A 25 -3.68 -1.70 -27.22
N SER A 26 -2.70 -0.81 -27.46
CA SER A 26 -2.55 0.52 -26.86
C SER A 26 -2.65 0.57 -25.33
N GLY A 27 -1.74 -0.09 -24.65
CA GLY A 27 -1.33 0.31 -23.29
C GLY A 27 -2.12 -0.22 -22.11
N SER A 28 -2.99 -1.20 -22.25
CA SER A 28 -3.67 -1.81 -21.11
C SER A 28 -3.03 -3.15 -20.72
N VAL A 29 -2.65 -3.29 -19.46
CA VAL A 29 -2.11 -4.53 -18.87
C VAL A 29 -3.22 -5.20 -18.08
N VAL A 30 -3.50 -6.47 -18.38
CA VAL A 30 -4.47 -7.27 -17.64
C VAL A 30 -3.72 -8.19 -16.70
N HIS A 31 -3.83 -7.99 -15.41
CA HIS A 31 -3.33 -8.91 -14.40
C HIS A 31 -4.38 -9.98 -14.10
N ARG A 32 -4.05 -11.25 -14.36
CA ARG A 32 -4.85 -12.38 -13.88
C ARG A 32 -4.22 -12.95 -12.62
N SER A 33 -4.86 -12.72 -11.51
CA SER A 33 -4.58 -13.40 -10.25
C SER A 33 -5.59 -14.55 -10.12
N GLY A 34 -5.12 -15.81 -10.08
CA GLY A 34 -5.98 -16.93 -9.75
C GLY A 34 -5.52 -18.28 -10.29
N THR A 35 -5.20 -19.19 -9.40
CA THR A 35 -5.16 -20.63 -9.63
C THR A 35 -6.56 -21.18 -9.34
N GLY A 36 -7.39 -21.37 -10.37
CA GLY A 36 -8.69 -22.02 -10.20
C GLY A 36 -9.57 -21.87 -11.43
N ALA A 37 -10.09 -22.96 -11.95
CA ALA A 37 -11.13 -22.99 -12.96
C ALA A 37 -12.44 -22.48 -12.32
N GLY A 38 -12.65 -21.17 -12.36
CA GLY A 38 -13.84 -20.50 -11.84
C GLY A 38 -14.12 -19.23 -12.63
N SER A 39 -15.35 -19.10 -13.05
CA SER A 39 -16.00 -18.02 -13.77
C SER A 39 -15.31 -16.65 -13.63
N VAL A 40 -14.84 -16.10 -14.75
CA VAL A 40 -14.28 -14.76 -14.85
C VAL A 40 -15.41 -13.75 -14.58
N ARG A 41 -15.55 -13.27 -13.35
CA ARG A 41 -16.39 -12.11 -13.06
C ARG A 41 -15.60 -10.85 -13.36
N GLY A 42 -15.88 -10.23 -14.49
CA GLY A 42 -15.46 -8.88 -14.82
C GLY A 42 -13.95 -8.73 -15.02
N GLU A 43 -13.56 -8.46 -16.24
CA GLU A 43 -12.21 -8.01 -16.57
C GLU A 43 -12.05 -6.59 -16.00
N VAL A 44 -11.25 -6.44 -14.94
CA VAL A 44 -10.85 -5.11 -14.45
C VAL A 44 -9.71 -4.64 -15.36
N VAL A 45 -10.02 -3.76 -16.30
CA VAL A 45 -9.03 -3.11 -17.15
C VAL A 45 -8.46 -1.93 -16.37
N TYR A 46 -7.26 -2.06 -15.85
CA TYR A 46 -6.54 -0.91 -15.31
C TYR A 46 -5.90 -0.13 -16.45
N PRO A 47 -6.12 1.18 -16.54
CA PRO A 47 -5.41 2.01 -17.51
C PRO A 47 -3.91 1.97 -17.23
N THR A 48 -3.10 2.19 -18.24
CA THR A 48 -1.63 2.10 -18.24
C THR A 48 -1.00 2.42 -16.89
N SER A 49 -0.40 1.41 -16.25
CA SER A 49 0.25 1.55 -14.95
C SER A 49 1.77 1.54 -15.07
N THR A 50 2.44 2.31 -14.23
CA THR A 50 3.89 2.25 -14.07
C THR A 50 4.20 1.56 -12.74
N ASN A 51 4.94 0.45 -12.77
CA ASN A 51 5.37 -0.23 -11.56
C ASN A 51 6.59 0.46 -10.97
N TYR A 52 6.59 0.63 -9.66
CA TYR A 52 7.66 1.23 -8.89
C TYR A 52 8.16 0.24 -7.84
N SER A 53 9.42 0.37 -7.45
CA SER A 53 10.02 -0.41 -6.37
C SER A 53 9.73 -1.90 -6.52
N ASP A 54 10.51 -2.64 -7.26
CA ASP A 54 10.40 -4.10 -7.37
C ASP A 54 9.00 -4.68 -7.68
N GLY A 55 8.04 -3.84 -8.01
CA GLY A 55 6.65 -4.22 -8.31
C GLY A 55 5.66 -4.03 -7.15
N ARG A 56 6.09 -3.53 -5.97
CA ARG A 56 5.19 -3.26 -4.85
C ARG A 56 4.14 -2.22 -5.19
N PHE A 57 4.52 -1.13 -5.85
CA PHE A 57 3.62 -0.02 -6.12
C PHE A 57 3.23 0.08 -7.59
N THR A 58 1.96 0.35 -7.85
CA THR A 58 1.40 0.59 -9.18
C THR A 58 0.68 1.93 -9.21
N ILE A 59 1.10 2.86 -10.11
CA ILE A 59 0.37 4.10 -10.37
C ILE A 59 -0.64 3.87 -11.49
N PHE A 60 -1.85 4.40 -11.32
CA PHE A 60 -2.85 4.40 -12.38
C PHE A 60 -2.71 5.66 -13.24
N ASN A 61 -2.37 5.48 -14.53
CA ASN A 61 -1.98 6.56 -15.43
C ASN A 61 -3.15 7.44 -15.97
N THR A 62 -4.40 7.04 -15.82
CA THR A 62 -5.55 7.87 -16.27
C THR A 62 -5.82 9.04 -15.33
N ASN A 63 -5.44 8.86 -14.06
CA ASN A 63 -5.51 9.89 -13.04
C ASN A 63 -4.32 9.69 -12.12
N GLN A 64 -3.13 9.98 -12.46
CA GLN A 64 -1.88 9.72 -11.69
C GLN A 64 -1.92 10.08 -10.18
N ASP A 65 -3.11 10.16 -9.62
CA ASP A 65 -3.42 10.64 -8.29
C ASP A 65 -3.56 9.54 -7.27
N VAL A 66 -3.51 8.26 -7.70
CA VAL A 66 -3.64 7.10 -6.81
C VAL A 66 -2.58 6.06 -7.05
N VAL A 67 -2.18 5.39 -5.97
CA VAL A 67 -1.17 4.34 -5.93
C VAL A 67 -1.76 3.10 -5.28
N LEU A 68 -1.73 1.98 -5.98
CA LEU A 68 -2.03 0.67 -5.41
C LEU A 68 -0.75 0.11 -4.78
N ASP A 69 -0.81 -0.25 -3.51
CA ASP A 69 0.17 -1.10 -2.85
C ASP A 69 -0.24 -2.56 -3.09
N ASN A 70 0.52 -3.26 -3.92
CA ASN A 70 0.23 -4.63 -4.33
C ASN A 70 0.41 -5.64 -3.17
N ASP A 71 1.17 -5.30 -2.15
CA ASP A 71 1.39 -6.16 -0.98
C ASP A 71 0.17 -6.18 -0.06
N SER A 72 -0.43 -5.03 0.17
CA SER A 72 -1.61 -4.89 1.04
C SER A 72 -2.94 -4.92 0.27
N GLY A 73 -2.93 -4.66 -1.03
CA GLY A 73 -4.13 -4.44 -1.83
C GLY A 73 -4.81 -3.09 -1.60
N LEU A 74 -4.21 -2.23 -0.79
CA LEU A 74 -4.74 -0.91 -0.47
C LEU A 74 -4.37 0.11 -1.54
N MET A 75 -5.27 1.06 -1.76
CA MET A 75 -5.04 2.18 -2.65
C MET A 75 -4.91 3.46 -1.84
N TRP A 76 -3.83 4.19 -2.04
CA TRP A 76 -3.49 5.44 -1.37
C TRP A 76 -3.62 6.62 -2.32
N THR A 77 -3.94 7.81 -1.80
CA THR A 77 -3.73 9.01 -2.60
C THR A 77 -2.23 9.17 -2.89
N ARG A 78 -1.88 9.51 -4.12
CA ARG A 78 -0.46 9.69 -4.49
C ARG A 78 0.17 10.88 -3.77
N ASP A 79 -0.60 11.95 -3.62
CA ASP A 79 -0.23 13.09 -2.79
C ASP A 79 -0.53 12.74 -1.32
N ALA A 80 0.53 12.63 -0.51
CA ALA A 80 0.43 12.33 0.91
C ALA A 80 -0.04 13.53 1.76
N ASN A 81 -0.21 14.70 1.14
CA ASN A 81 -0.64 15.93 1.81
C ASN A 81 -1.98 16.46 1.30
N VAL A 82 -2.78 15.62 0.60
CA VAL A 82 -4.06 16.03 0.01
C VAL A 82 -5.05 16.59 1.05
N GLY A 83 -4.99 16.10 2.29
CA GLY A 83 -5.85 16.55 3.40
C GLY A 83 -5.26 17.74 4.20
N GLY A 84 -3.96 18.01 4.08
CA GLY A 84 -3.29 18.96 4.97
C GLY A 84 -3.30 18.48 6.43
N THR A 85 -3.33 19.42 7.38
CA THR A 85 -3.37 19.11 8.81
C THR A 85 -4.73 19.47 9.41
N MET A 86 -5.28 18.59 10.25
CA MET A 86 -6.53 18.81 10.98
C MET A 86 -6.58 17.94 12.24
N ASP A 87 -7.52 18.21 13.14
CA ASP A 87 -7.80 17.34 14.27
C ASP A 87 -8.39 16.00 13.83
N TRP A 88 -8.37 15.02 14.71
CA TRP A 88 -8.73 13.64 14.38
C TRP A 88 -10.18 13.45 13.90
N ALA A 89 -11.13 14.15 14.51
CA ALA A 89 -12.56 14.04 14.13
C ALA A 89 -12.80 14.63 12.73
N ASN A 90 -12.15 15.77 12.44
CA ASN A 90 -12.18 16.38 11.12
C ASN A 90 -11.44 15.51 10.09
N ALA A 91 -10.35 14.83 10.47
CA ALA A 91 -9.63 13.91 9.60
C ALA A 91 -10.49 12.72 9.15
N ILE A 92 -11.22 12.11 10.08
CA ILE A 92 -12.20 11.05 9.75
C ILE A 92 -13.27 11.58 8.80
N THR A 93 -13.85 12.74 9.11
CA THR A 93 -14.91 13.36 8.31
C THR A 93 -14.40 13.77 6.93
N TYR A 94 -13.21 14.35 6.85
CA TYR A 94 -12.57 14.71 5.59
C TYR A 94 -12.42 13.49 4.67
N CYS A 95 -11.82 12.41 5.17
CA CYS A 95 -11.62 11.21 4.38
C CYS A 95 -12.94 10.61 3.91
N SER A 96 -13.95 10.50 4.78
CA SER A 96 -15.25 9.90 4.43
C SER A 96 -16.05 10.73 3.40
N ASN A 97 -15.80 12.03 3.31
CA ASN A 97 -16.43 12.92 2.34
C ASN A 97 -15.59 13.14 1.07
N LEU A 98 -14.37 12.61 1.05
CA LEU A 98 -13.45 12.83 -0.05
C LEU A 98 -13.94 12.09 -1.30
N THR A 99 -14.07 12.83 -2.41
CA THR A 99 -14.14 12.26 -3.75
C THR A 99 -12.84 12.60 -4.46
N HIS A 100 -12.02 11.57 -4.73
CA HIS A 100 -10.70 11.73 -5.34
C HIS A 100 -10.47 10.61 -6.35
N ALA A 101 -9.95 10.94 -7.52
CA ALA A 101 -9.71 10.00 -8.63
C ALA A 101 -10.94 9.14 -8.98
N THR A 102 -12.14 9.72 -8.94
CA THR A 102 -13.46 9.07 -9.16
C THR A 102 -13.94 8.12 -8.05
N TYR A 103 -13.16 7.93 -6.99
CA TYR A 103 -13.54 7.12 -5.82
C TYR A 103 -14.08 8.01 -4.69
N SER A 104 -15.05 7.47 -3.91
CA SER A 104 -15.70 8.17 -2.80
C SER A 104 -15.74 7.32 -1.51
N ASP A 105 -14.96 6.26 -1.44
CA ASP A 105 -14.86 5.32 -0.32
C ASP A 105 -13.52 5.46 0.43
N TRP A 106 -13.00 6.68 0.45
CA TRP A 106 -11.77 7.02 1.17
C TRP A 106 -12.00 7.02 2.68
N ARG A 107 -10.99 6.63 3.42
CA ARG A 107 -10.98 6.63 4.87
C ARG A 107 -9.60 6.94 5.43
N LEU A 108 -9.55 7.26 6.71
CA LEU A 108 -8.28 7.34 7.42
C LEU A 108 -7.69 5.92 7.58
N PRO A 109 -6.40 5.71 7.33
CA PRO A 109 -5.78 4.39 7.50
C PRO A 109 -5.74 3.98 8.96
N SER A 110 -5.84 2.68 9.23
CA SER A 110 -5.56 2.14 10.57
C SER A 110 -4.06 2.18 10.87
N MET A 111 -3.71 1.98 12.13
CA MET A 111 -2.31 1.90 12.54
C MET A 111 -1.58 0.74 11.85
N THR A 112 -2.23 -0.41 11.72
CA THR A 112 -1.67 -1.61 11.09
C THR A 112 -1.51 -1.48 9.57
N GLU A 113 -2.24 -0.58 8.93
CA GLU A 113 -2.07 -0.26 7.51
C GLU A 113 -0.89 0.68 7.25
N PHE A 114 -0.57 1.52 8.22
CA PHE A 114 0.64 2.33 8.15
C PHE A 114 1.89 1.55 8.52
N SER A 115 1.90 0.91 9.67
CA SER A 115 3.09 0.28 10.23
C SER A 115 3.08 -1.24 10.06
N ARG A 116 4.26 -1.80 9.84
CA ARG A 116 4.51 -3.26 9.83
C ARG A 116 4.67 -3.84 11.24
N ASP A 117 4.11 -3.22 12.25
CA ASP A 117 4.28 -3.68 13.63
C ASP A 117 3.89 -5.17 13.78
N GLU A 118 4.88 -6.05 13.78
CA GLU A 118 4.72 -7.50 13.95
C GLU A 118 4.10 -7.83 15.32
N VAL A 119 4.29 -6.99 16.31
CA VAL A 119 3.71 -7.17 17.65
C VAL A 119 2.20 -7.03 17.61
N GLN A 120 1.68 -6.24 16.67
CA GLN A 120 0.23 -6.08 16.41
C GLN A 120 -0.27 -6.95 15.25
N GLY A 121 0.58 -7.81 14.69
CA GLY A 121 0.24 -8.73 13.60
C GLY A 121 0.15 -8.08 12.21
N ALA A 122 0.66 -6.87 12.05
CA ALA A 122 0.73 -6.20 10.76
C ALA A 122 2.01 -6.62 10.02
N THR A 123 1.85 -7.35 8.92
CA THR A 123 2.97 -7.79 8.09
C THR A 123 3.18 -6.95 6.83
N ASN A 124 2.18 -6.16 6.42
CA ASN A 124 2.12 -5.45 5.13
C ASN A 124 1.86 -3.95 5.28
N GLY A 125 2.35 -3.31 6.34
CA GLY A 125 2.25 -1.86 6.51
C GLY A 125 2.95 -1.08 5.40
N LEU A 126 2.50 0.16 5.17
CA LEU A 126 3.02 1.04 4.13
C LEU A 126 4.45 1.48 4.40
N ILE A 127 4.77 1.82 5.66
CA ILE A 127 6.05 2.42 6.05
C ILE A 127 7.09 1.38 6.44
N ASP A 128 8.35 1.76 6.27
CA ASP A 128 9.49 1.07 6.88
C ASP A 128 9.56 1.43 8.37
N GLU A 129 9.76 0.41 9.21
CA GLU A 129 9.78 0.59 10.66
C GLU A 129 10.99 1.38 11.17
N TYR A 130 10.81 1.98 12.34
CA TYR A 130 11.88 2.68 13.05
C TYR A 130 12.96 1.72 13.58
N PRO A 131 14.25 2.06 13.45
CA PRO A 131 14.74 3.21 12.68
C PRO A 131 14.80 2.93 11.18
N SER A 132 13.95 3.59 10.40
CA SER A 132 14.01 3.46 8.95
C SER A 132 15.37 3.94 8.43
N ALA A 133 15.92 3.20 7.48
CA ALA A 133 17.11 3.61 6.73
C ALA A 133 16.80 4.69 5.68
N ASN A 134 15.51 4.89 5.39
CA ASN A 134 15.03 5.84 4.40
C ASN A 134 14.38 7.05 5.06
N GLU A 135 14.52 8.21 4.44
CA GLU A 135 13.79 9.43 4.80
C GLU A 135 13.16 10.01 3.51
N PRO A 136 11.85 10.02 3.42
CA PRO A 136 10.85 9.53 4.38
C PRO A 136 10.91 8.00 4.59
N ALA A 137 10.34 7.53 5.69
CA ALA A 137 10.29 6.14 6.09
C ALA A 137 9.36 5.30 5.19
N LEU A 138 9.69 5.24 3.92
CA LEU A 138 8.95 4.52 2.87
C LEU A 138 9.94 3.67 2.06
N PRO A 139 9.50 2.59 1.45
CA PRO A 139 10.33 1.78 0.57
C PRO A 139 11.00 2.62 -0.53
N LEU A 140 12.27 2.36 -0.79
CA LEU A 140 13.02 3.07 -1.82
C LEU A 140 12.32 3.01 -3.17
N GLY A 141 12.27 4.16 -3.85
CA GLY A 141 11.62 4.25 -5.16
C GLY A 141 10.09 4.29 -5.10
N HIS A 142 9.49 4.53 -3.92
CA HIS A 142 8.05 4.75 -3.80
C HIS A 142 7.57 5.90 -4.71
N PRO A 143 6.33 5.82 -5.26
CA PRO A 143 5.82 6.82 -6.18
C PRO A 143 5.08 8.01 -5.53
N PHE A 144 4.98 8.05 -4.21
CA PHE A 144 4.24 9.06 -3.47
C PHE A 144 4.92 10.42 -3.53
N THR A 145 4.11 11.48 -3.45
CA THR A 145 4.54 12.89 -3.51
C THR A 145 4.09 13.66 -2.27
N SER A 146 4.67 14.85 -2.06
CA SER A 146 4.32 15.79 -0.98
C SER A 146 4.36 15.18 0.44
N ILE A 147 5.18 14.16 0.66
CA ILE A 147 5.32 13.53 1.97
C ILE A 147 5.97 14.53 2.92
N GLN A 148 5.39 14.66 4.10
CA GLN A 148 5.91 15.53 5.16
C GLN A 148 6.68 14.69 6.17
N SER A 149 7.89 15.10 6.54
CA SER A 149 8.66 14.53 7.65
C SER A 149 8.01 14.95 8.98
N SER A 150 6.79 14.47 9.23
CA SER A 150 5.93 14.85 10.33
C SER A 150 4.99 13.71 10.70
N TYR A 151 4.09 13.99 11.65
CA TYR A 151 3.08 13.03 12.13
C TYR A 151 1.85 12.99 11.23
N TYR A 152 1.39 11.76 10.99
CA TYR A 152 0.16 11.46 10.27
C TYR A 152 -0.83 10.69 11.16
N TRP A 153 -2.11 11.06 11.10
CA TRP A 153 -3.16 10.39 11.84
C TRP A 153 -3.44 8.98 11.35
N SER A 154 -3.61 8.05 12.29
CA SER A 154 -4.35 6.82 12.01
C SER A 154 -5.79 6.90 12.54
N SER A 155 -6.66 6.00 12.07
CA SER A 155 -8.03 5.86 12.60
C SER A 155 -8.08 5.09 13.93
N THR A 156 -6.96 4.57 14.41
CA THR A 156 -6.88 3.70 15.59
C THR A 156 -6.80 4.53 16.86
N THR A 157 -7.82 4.40 17.73
CA THR A 157 -7.81 5.01 19.06
C THR A 157 -6.88 4.24 19.99
N VAL A 158 -6.20 4.93 20.90
CA VAL A 158 -5.37 4.30 21.93
C VAL A 158 -6.26 3.63 22.98
N ALA A 159 -6.02 2.36 23.30
CA ALA A 159 -6.89 1.56 24.15
C ALA A 159 -7.06 2.12 25.59
N VAL A 160 -6.02 2.77 26.11
CA VAL A 160 -5.99 3.32 27.49
C VAL A 160 -6.34 4.82 27.56
N GLY A 161 -6.69 5.45 26.41
CA GLY A 161 -7.00 6.88 26.35
C GLY A 161 -7.94 7.17 25.17
N SER A 162 -9.24 7.28 25.43
CA SER A 162 -10.24 7.51 24.38
C SER A 162 -10.10 8.86 23.67
N ASP A 163 -9.39 9.81 24.26
CA ASP A 163 -9.03 11.14 23.77
C ASP A 163 -7.73 11.14 22.95
N LEU A 164 -7.05 9.97 22.85
CA LEU A 164 -5.81 9.79 22.11
C LEU A 164 -6.03 8.88 20.89
N ALA A 165 -5.28 9.14 19.81
CA ALA A 165 -5.19 8.26 18.65
C ALA A 165 -3.72 8.03 18.25
N TRP A 166 -3.48 6.89 17.61
CA TRP A 166 -2.16 6.53 17.13
C TRP A 166 -1.74 7.38 15.92
N LEU A 167 -0.46 7.67 15.88
CA LEU A 167 0.24 8.47 14.88
C LEU A 167 1.42 7.69 14.30
N VAL A 168 1.77 8.05 13.07
CA VAL A 168 3.01 7.63 12.43
C VAL A 168 3.85 8.85 12.09
N TYR A 169 5.12 8.85 12.48
CA TYR A 169 6.08 9.86 12.09
C TYR A 169 6.82 9.43 10.83
N LEU A 170 6.53 10.06 9.70
CA LEU A 170 7.10 9.66 8.40
C LEU A 170 8.57 10.06 8.19
N GLY A 171 9.15 10.89 9.05
CA GLY A 171 10.59 11.16 8.98
C GLY A 171 11.43 9.92 9.22
N TYR A 172 11.12 9.16 10.26
CA TYR A 172 11.93 8.00 10.70
C TYR A 172 11.14 6.70 10.89
N GLY A 173 9.83 6.69 10.64
CA GLY A 173 9.01 5.49 10.68
C GLY A 173 8.58 5.02 12.06
N TYR A 174 8.63 5.88 13.09
CA TYR A 174 8.19 5.44 14.41
C TYR A 174 6.72 5.78 14.69
N VAL A 175 6.14 4.98 15.57
CA VAL A 175 4.76 5.06 16.01
C VAL A 175 4.69 5.81 17.32
N ASP A 176 3.73 6.72 17.43
CA ASP A 176 3.45 7.52 18.62
C ASP A 176 1.94 7.69 18.77
N TYR A 177 1.50 8.45 19.74
CA TYR A 177 0.10 8.83 19.89
C TYR A 177 -0.02 10.31 20.26
N GLY A 178 -1.17 10.89 19.92
CA GLY A 178 -1.43 12.30 20.21
C GLY A 178 -2.88 12.56 20.61
N ALA A 179 -3.09 13.69 21.27
CA ALA A 179 -4.42 14.12 21.63
C ALA A 179 -5.24 14.42 20.37
N LYS A 180 -6.44 13.87 20.29
CA LYS A 180 -7.34 13.99 19.13
C LYS A 180 -7.70 15.41 18.74
N VAL A 181 -7.54 16.37 19.65
CA VAL A 181 -7.75 17.80 19.40
C VAL A 181 -6.58 18.50 18.71
N THR A 182 -5.42 17.83 18.58
CA THR A 182 -4.24 18.37 17.91
C THR A 182 -4.36 18.18 16.40
N ALA A 183 -3.78 19.10 15.62
CA ALA A 183 -3.78 18.99 14.17
C ALA A 183 -2.54 18.23 13.68
N PHE A 184 -2.73 17.13 12.96
CA PHE A 184 -1.69 16.35 12.26
C PHE A 184 -2.10 16.07 10.82
N TYR A 185 -1.17 15.61 10.00
CA TYR A 185 -1.40 15.36 8.59
C TYR A 185 -2.37 14.20 8.36
N VAL A 186 -3.07 14.27 7.23
CA VAL A 186 -4.09 13.30 6.81
C VAL A 186 -3.72 12.74 5.45
N TRP A 187 -3.55 11.41 5.41
CA TRP A 187 -3.25 10.68 4.19
C TRP A 187 -4.32 9.61 3.94
N PRO A 188 -5.28 9.87 3.05
CA PRO A 188 -6.38 8.95 2.81
C PRO A 188 -5.98 7.65 2.14
N VAL A 189 -6.65 6.57 2.53
CA VAL A 189 -6.55 5.23 1.97
C VAL A 189 -7.93 4.69 1.62
N ARG A 190 -8.01 3.77 0.68
CA ARG A 190 -9.21 2.98 0.37
C ARG A 190 -8.84 1.54 0.05
N GLY A 191 -9.86 0.69 -0.02
CA GLY A 191 -9.71 -0.75 -0.32
C GLY A 191 -10.10 -1.62 0.86
N PRO A 192 -9.90 -2.96 0.70
CA PRO A 192 -10.56 -3.99 1.47
C PRO A 192 -10.50 -3.81 2.95
#